data_97d45b0c1fd287e4731be7f2e49da7f5
#
_entry.id   97d45b0c1fd287e4731be7f2e49da7f5
#
_cell.length_a   1.000
_cell.length_b   1.000
_cell.length_c   1.000
_cell.angle_alpha   90.00
_cell.angle_beta   90.00
_cell.angle_gamma   90.00
#
_symmetry.space_group_name_H-M   'P 1'
#
loop_
_entity.id
_entity.type
_entity.pdbx_description
1 polymer ?
#
loop_
_entity_poly.entity_id
_entity_poly.type
_entity_poly.pdbx_seq_one_letter_code
_entity_poly.pdbx_strand_id
1 'polypeptide(L)'
;MRGPVLSRLLTAAALAPSGHNTQPWRFSVEGERITILPDPSRRLPVVDPDDHALWISLGCAVENLVVAARGEGYHAEVDDTGLDGEDPVLTVHLRPGGTGDTDGNGLYSAISQRQSTRRSYDGRAVPVADLGRLEGASRQEGVGFHLFTDPGRIEPLIEWVEEGNRRQFSDPAFLDELIRWIRFNPGEIRKLQDGLTHAAMGLPSVPRWLGRFIMGKLVTPGSQARSAARAIRSSAALMLFTSERPDPRGWVSLGRSFERVALTATTLDIKHAHMNMPCEVPALREELRRHLELGAAHPLLLLRLGYAKPMPRSPRRPLEEVVVKGSR
;
A
#
# COMPACT_ATOMS: atom_id res chain seq x y z
N MET A 1 10.83 21.83 15.09
CA MET A 1 11.89 20.85 14.78
C MET A 1 12.60 21.27 13.50
N ARG A 2 13.91 21.26 13.42
CA ARG A 2 14.67 21.58 12.18
C ARG A 2 15.88 20.66 12.12
N GLY A 3 16.33 20.33 10.93
CA GLY A 3 17.57 19.59 10.73
C GLY A 3 17.42 18.08 10.47
N PRO A 4 18.42 17.27 10.82
CA PRO A 4 18.53 15.87 10.39
C PRO A 4 17.39 14.96 10.82
N VAL A 5 16.79 15.20 12.02
CA VAL A 5 15.65 14.38 12.53
C VAL A 5 14.43 14.57 11.64
N LEU A 6 14.05 15.83 11.34
CA LEU A 6 12.92 16.10 10.44
C LEU A 6 13.09 15.42 9.08
N SER A 7 14.28 15.48 8.50
CA SER A 7 14.57 14.81 7.22
C SER A 7 14.36 13.30 7.32
N ARG A 8 14.81 12.65 8.42
CA ARG A 8 14.59 11.20 8.62
C ARG A 8 13.12 10.85 8.75
N LEU A 9 12.33 11.65 9.49
CA LEU A 9 10.90 11.45 9.67
C LEU A 9 10.14 11.56 8.35
N LEU A 10 10.40 12.60 7.56
CA LEU A 10 9.77 12.80 6.26
C LEU A 10 10.20 11.73 5.24
N THR A 11 11.46 11.31 5.28
CA THR A 11 11.95 10.20 4.46
C THR A 11 11.20 8.90 4.81
N ALA A 12 11.04 8.60 6.09
CA ALA A 12 10.30 7.43 6.54
C ALA A 12 8.84 7.46 6.06
N ALA A 13 8.15 8.60 6.21
CA ALA A 13 6.80 8.80 5.72
C ALA A 13 6.71 8.57 4.19
N ALA A 14 7.64 9.15 3.43
CA ALA A 14 7.70 9.01 1.96
C ALA A 14 8.04 7.58 1.49
N LEU A 15 8.58 6.70 2.35
CA LEU A 15 8.81 5.28 2.04
C LEU A 15 7.54 4.42 2.07
N ALA A 16 6.40 4.95 2.48
CA ALA A 16 5.12 4.25 2.49
C ALA A 16 4.75 3.65 1.12
N PRO A 17 3.93 2.58 1.08
CA PRO A 17 3.33 2.10 -0.15
C PRO A 17 2.25 3.05 -0.66
N SER A 18 1.99 2.99 -1.96
CA SER A 18 0.85 3.67 -2.58
C SER A 18 0.37 2.94 -3.82
N GLY A 19 -0.88 3.16 -4.21
CA GLY A 19 -1.45 2.67 -5.46
C GLY A 19 -0.51 3.01 -6.63
N HIS A 20 -0.12 2.02 -7.43
CA HIS A 20 0.84 2.16 -8.53
C HIS A 20 2.15 2.92 -8.21
N ASN A 21 2.54 3.05 -6.91
CA ASN A 21 3.64 3.89 -6.43
C ASN A 21 3.51 5.36 -6.89
N THR A 22 2.28 5.87 -6.91
CA THR A 22 2.00 7.25 -7.28
C THR A 22 2.53 8.25 -6.27
N GLN A 23 2.67 7.85 -4.99
CA GLN A 23 3.13 8.70 -3.88
C GLN A 23 2.27 9.97 -3.77
N PRO A 24 0.95 9.81 -3.46
CA PRO A 24 -0.05 10.87 -3.58
C PRO A 24 -0.10 11.78 -2.35
N TRP A 25 1.05 12.10 -1.80
CA TRP A 25 1.19 12.94 -0.60
C TRP A 25 2.07 14.15 -0.84
N ARG A 26 1.77 15.20 -0.08
CA ARG A 26 2.64 16.34 0.16
C ARG A 26 2.75 16.56 1.67
N PHE A 27 3.87 17.06 2.12
CA PHE A 27 4.13 17.33 3.54
C PHE A 27 4.32 18.83 3.75
N SER A 28 3.58 19.41 4.70
CA SER A 28 3.82 20.75 5.22
C SER A 28 4.33 20.64 6.65
N VAL A 29 5.29 21.47 7.01
CA VAL A 29 5.93 21.43 8.34
C VAL A 29 5.90 22.79 9.00
N GLU A 30 5.30 22.85 10.17
CA GLU A 30 5.22 24.05 11.00
C GLU A 30 5.61 23.72 12.45
N GLY A 31 6.84 24.06 12.84
CA GLY A 31 7.35 23.75 14.18
C GLY A 31 7.44 22.24 14.42
N GLU A 32 6.60 21.72 15.30
CA GLU A 32 6.48 20.30 15.66
C GLU A 32 5.21 19.66 15.07
N ARG A 33 4.60 20.31 14.11
CA ARG A 33 3.42 19.85 13.40
C ARG A 33 3.82 19.48 11.96
N ILE A 34 3.46 18.27 11.55
CA ILE A 34 3.61 17.78 10.17
C ILE A 34 2.22 17.50 9.63
N THR A 35 1.83 18.24 8.59
CA THR A 35 0.56 18.05 7.89
C THR A 35 0.80 17.24 6.62
N ILE A 36 0.01 16.20 6.43
CA ILE A 36 0.01 15.34 5.25
C ILE A 36 -1.21 15.72 4.41
N LEU A 37 -0.96 16.20 3.20
CA LEU A 37 -1.98 16.64 2.26
C LEU A 37 -2.06 15.65 1.09
N PRO A 38 -3.25 15.35 0.55
CA PRO A 38 -3.36 14.61 -0.70
C PRO A 38 -2.79 15.43 -1.86
N ASP A 39 -2.20 14.74 -2.86
CA ASP A 39 -1.79 15.33 -4.13
C ASP A 39 -2.76 14.90 -5.23
N PRO A 40 -3.77 15.71 -5.59
CA PRO A 40 -4.79 15.34 -6.58
C PRO A 40 -4.22 15.05 -7.97
N SER A 41 -3.04 15.60 -8.30
CA SER A 41 -2.37 15.34 -9.58
C SER A 41 -1.88 13.90 -9.72
N ARG A 42 -1.94 13.12 -8.62
CA ARG A 42 -1.45 11.74 -8.53
C ARG A 42 -2.53 10.71 -8.26
N ARG A 43 -3.77 11.08 -8.47
CA ARG A 43 -4.93 10.19 -8.42
C ARG A 43 -4.88 9.13 -9.52
N LEU A 44 -5.61 8.06 -9.29
CA LEU A 44 -5.83 6.96 -10.22
C LEU A 44 -7.33 6.85 -10.55
N PRO A 45 -7.90 7.80 -11.32
CA PRO A 45 -9.35 7.94 -11.46
C PRO A 45 -10.05 6.73 -12.09
N VAL A 46 -9.32 5.83 -12.75
CA VAL A 46 -9.90 4.63 -13.34
C VAL A 46 -9.83 3.46 -12.37
N VAL A 47 -8.67 3.23 -11.74
CA VAL A 47 -8.47 2.11 -10.80
C VAL A 47 -9.01 2.41 -9.40
N ASP A 48 -9.05 3.68 -9.02
CA ASP A 48 -9.43 4.18 -7.68
C ASP A 48 -10.41 5.35 -7.82
N PRO A 49 -11.63 5.13 -8.37
CA PRO A 49 -12.56 6.21 -8.71
C PRO A 49 -13.12 6.94 -7.49
N ASP A 50 -13.15 6.31 -6.33
CA ASP A 50 -13.59 6.86 -5.05
C ASP A 50 -12.44 7.35 -4.16
N ASP A 51 -11.19 7.30 -4.64
CA ASP A 51 -9.96 7.69 -3.92
C ASP A 51 -9.66 6.87 -2.64
N HIS A 52 -10.29 5.74 -2.42
CA HIS A 52 -10.02 4.93 -1.22
C HIS A 52 -8.54 4.50 -1.14
N ALA A 53 -7.92 4.10 -2.24
CA ALA A 53 -6.51 3.69 -2.26
C ALA A 53 -5.57 4.89 -2.08
N LEU A 54 -5.96 6.09 -2.50
CA LEU A 54 -5.25 7.34 -2.20
C LEU A 54 -5.20 7.55 -0.68
N TRP A 55 -6.37 7.54 0.00
CA TRP A 55 -6.44 7.77 1.44
C TRP A 55 -5.77 6.67 2.25
N ILE A 56 -5.89 5.41 1.84
CA ILE A 56 -5.12 4.29 2.41
C ILE A 56 -3.61 4.57 2.31
N SER A 57 -3.15 5.10 1.17
CA SER A 57 -1.73 5.44 0.99
C SER A 57 -1.27 6.55 1.93
N LEU A 58 -2.12 7.56 2.19
CA LEU A 58 -1.84 8.59 3.18
C LEU A 58 -1.80 8.00 4.60
N GLY A 59 -2.71 7.10 4.93
CA GLY A 59 -2.70 6.35 6.18
C GLY A 59 -1.41 5.58 6.41
N CYS A 60 -0.87 4.93 5.37
CA CYS A 60 0.44 4.28 5.43
C CYS A 60 1.57 5.28 5.69
N ALA A 61 1.53 6.47 5.06
CA ALA A 61 2.54 7.50 5.30
C ALA A 61 2.49 8.06 6.72
N VAL A 62 1.28 8.25 7.27
CA VAL A 62 1.08 8.62 8.69
C VAL A 62 1.65 7.56 9.61
N GLU A 63 1.39 6.28 9.37
CA GLU A 63 1.89 5.21 10.23
C GLU A 63 3.41 5.11 10.21
N ASN A 64 4.04 5.24 9.04
CA ASN A 64 5.50 5.31 8.95
C ASN A 64 6.06 6.51 9.72
N LEU A 65 5.40 7.68 9.63
CA LEU A 65 5.80 8.87 10.39
C LEU A 65 5.71 8.64 11.90
N VAL A 66 4.63 8.02 12.38
CA VAL A 66 4.41 7.69 13.80
C VAL A 66 5.47 6.71 14.30
N VAL A 67 5.74 5.66 13.54
CA VAL A 67 6.77 4.66 13.89
C VAL A 67 8.15 5.30 13.93
N ALA A 68 8.49 6.11 12.92
CA ALA A 68 9.78 6.81 12.87
C ALA A 68 9.93 7.83 14.00
N ALA A 69 8.87 8.59 14.31
CA ALA A 69 8.88 9.56 15.40
C ALA A 69 9.18 8.89 16.76
N ARG A 70 8.55 7.75 17.03
CA ARG A 70 8.83 6.96 18.24
C ARG A 70 10.27 6.46 18.27
N GLY A 71 10.79 5.97 17.14
CA GLY A 71 12.19 5.54 17.02
C GLY A 71 13.19 6.69 17.23
N GLU A 72 12.80 7.94 16.95
CA GLU A 72 13.60 9.15 17.16
C GLU A 72 13.36 9.81 18.54
N GLY A 73 12.59 9.18 19.45
CA GLY A 73 12.33 9.67 20.80
C GLY A 73 11.23 10.73 20.91
N TYR A 74 10.27 10.73 19.98
CA TYR A 74 9.11 11.62 20.00
C TYR A 74 7.82 10.86 20.25
N HIS A 75 6.90 11.47 20.99
CA HIS A 75 5.48 11.13 20.94
C HIS A 75 4.88 11.71 19.68
N ALA A 76 4.10 10.91 18.97
CA ALA A 76 3.36 11.32 17.78
C ALA A 76 1.86 11.12 18.01
N GLU A 77 1.12 12.20 17.98
CA GLU A 77 -0.34 12.23 18.09
C GLU A 77 -0.93 12.57 16.71
N VAL A 78 -1.81 11.70 16.22
CA VAL A 78 -2.46 11.89 14.93
C VAL A 78 -3.78 12.60 15.14
N ASP A 79 -3.93 13.75 14.51
CA ASP A 79 -5.16 14.52 14.43
C ASP A 79 -5.76 14.35 13.03
N ASP A 80 -6.93 13.73 12.99
CA ASP A 80 -7.70 13.44 11.77
C ASP A 80 -8.95 14.35 11.66
N THR A 81 -9.12 15.32 12.54
CA THR A 81 -10.26 16.25 12.51
C THR A 81 -10.30 17.09 11.24
N GLY A 82 -9.14 17.34 10.63
CA GLY A 82 -9.02 18.02 9.35
C GLY A 82 -9.60 17.25 8.16
N LEU A 83 -9.97 15.97 8.32
CA LEU A 83 -10.59 15.18 7.26
C LEU A 83 -12.06 15.57 7.00
N ASP A 84 -12.71 16.26 7.91
CA ASP A 84 -14.09 16.72 7.80
C ASP A 84 -14.21 18.07 7.05
N GLY A 85 -13.08 18.70 6.69
CA GLY A 85 -13.02 19.99 6.00
C GLY A 85 -13.22 19.90 4.49
N GLU A 86 -13.35 21.07 3.83
CA GLU A 86 -13.41 21.16 2.36
C GLU A 86 -12.11 20.69 1.70
N ASP A 87 -10.97 20.98 2.32
CA ASP A 87 -9.63 20.51 1.91
C ASP A 87 -9.11 19.49 2.94
N PRO A 88 -9.48 18.21 2.83
CA PRO A 88 -9.19 17.23 3.85
C PRO A 88 -7.68 16.97 4.01
N VAL A 89 -7.21 17.05 5.24
CA VAL A 89 -5.79 16.89 5.61
C VAL A 89 -5.64 16.07 6.89
N LEU A 90 -4.46 15.50 7.08
CA LEU A 90 -4.05 14.79 8.29
C LEU A 90 -2.92 15.56 8.98
N THR A 91 -2.98 15.68 10.29
CA THR A 91 -1.91 16.34 11.03
C THR A 91 -1.29 15.39 12.06
N VAL A 92 0.02 15.41 12.17
CA VAL A 92 0.76 14.71 13.22
C VAL A 92 1.48 15.72 14.09
N HIS A 93 1.09 15.75 15.37
CA HIS A 93 1.73 16.56 16.39
C HIS A 93 2.86 15.77 17.05
N LEU A 94 4.04 16.34 17.08
CA LEU A 94 5.24 15.72 17.65
C LEU A 94 5.60 16.42 18.96
N ARG A 95 5.87 15.63 20.01
CA ARG A 95 6.33 16.15 21.31
C ARG A 95 7.60 15.40 21.71
N PRO A 96 8.69 16.09 22.07
CA PRO A 96 9.87 15.44 22.63
C PRO A 96 9.55 14.66 23.91
N GLY A 97 10.27 13.60 24.21
CA GLY A 97 10.17 12.88 25.50
C GLY A 97 9.35 11.59 25.43
N GLY A 98 9.16 11.01 24.24
CA GLY A 98 8.77 9.61 24.14
C GLY A 98 9.81 8.77 24.89
N THR A 99 9.36 7.94 25.85
CA THR A 99 10.21 6.85 26.34
C THR A 99 10.57 6.05 25.09
N GLY A 100 11.79 6.27 24.60
CA GLY A 100 12.19 5.64 23.35
C GLY A 100 11.94 4.15 23.46
N ASP A 101 10.81 3.71 22.95
CA ASP A 101 10.67 2.35 22.49
C ASP A 101 11.58 2.31 21.27
N THR A 102 12.89 2.37 21.62
CA THR A 102 13.98 2.34 20.70
C THR A 102 13.88 1.01 19.97
N ASP A 103 13.03 0.99 18.95
CA ASP A 103 12.87 -0.07 17.97
C ASP A 103 12.81 -1.52 18.56
N GLY A 104 12.28 -1.66 19.80
CA GLY A 104 12.20 -2.97 20.49
C GLY A 104 11.47 -4.04 19.69
N ASN A 105 10.64 -3.64 18.72
CA ASN A 105 9.95 -4.51 17.76
C ASN A 105 10.54 -4.46 16.35
N GLY A 106 11.60 -3.71 16.08
CA GLY A 106 12.23 -3.60 14.76
C GLY A 106 11.40 -2.88 13.69
N LEU A 107 10.30 -2.20 14.05
CA LEU A 107 9.39 -1.58 13.08
C LEU A 107 10.01 -0.38 12.35
N TYR A 108 10.81 0.43 13.05
CA TYR A 108 11.47 1.58 12.42
C TYR A 108 12.48 1.13 11.36
N SER A 109 13.31 0.17 11.67
CA SER A 109 14.25 -0.41 10.71
C SER A 109 13.54 -1.13 9.55
N ALA A 110 12.37 -1.72 9.80
CA ALA A 110 11.55 -2.38 8.80
C ALA A 110 11.01 -1.41 7.72
N ILE A 111 10.80 -0.11 8.04
CA ILE A 111 10.31 0.89 7.07
C ILE A 111 11.20 0.88 5.80
N SER A 112 12.50 0.89 5.99
CA SER A 112 13.45 0.86 4.89
C SER A 112 13.53 -0.49 4.17
N GLN A 113 13.00 -1.57 4.75
CA GLN A 113 13.08 -2.94 4.22
C GLN A 113 11.77 -3.42 3.58
N ARG A 114 10.63 -2.86 3.98
CA ARG A 114 9.31 -3.24 3.47
C ARG A 114 9.23 -3.07 1.95
N GLN A 115 8.68 -4.07 1.28
CA GLN A 115 8.40 -4.04 -0.15
C GLN A 115 7.23 -4.96 -0.51
N SER A 116 6.53 -4.67 -1.61
CA SER A 116 5.61 -5.61 -2.26
C SER A 116 6.40 -6.58 -3.12
N THR A 117 6.42 -7.86 -2.75
CA THR A 117 7.23 -8.90 -3.41
C THR A 117 6.35 -9.70 -4.38
N ARG A 118 6.42 -9.38 -5.68
CA ARG A 118 5.50 -9.90 -6.72
C ARG A 118 5.87 -11.26 -7.31
N ARG A 119 7.05 -11.79 -7.00
CA ARG A 119 7.48 -13.12 -7.46
C ARG A 119 6.71 -14.26 -6.79
N SER A 120 6.80 -15.48 -7.31
CA SER A 120 6.24 -16.66 -6.65
C SER A 120 6.87 -16.86 -5.27
N TYR A 121 6.07 -17.32 -4.32
CA TYR A 121 6.51 -17.68 -2.98
C TYR A 121 6.86 -19.17 -2.92
N ASP A 122 7.52 -19.60 -1.84
CA ASP A 122 8.04 -20.98 -1.71
C ASP A 122 7.00 -21.98 -1.15
N GLY A 123 5.80 -21.51 -0.82
CA GLY A 123 4.69 -22.33 -0.32
C GLY A 123 4.81 -22.75 1.14
N ARG A 124 5.87 -22.38 1.87
CA ARG A 124 5.98 -22.66 3.31
C ARG A 124 4.84 -21.98 4.07
N ALA A 125 4.25 -22.74 5.02
CA ALA A 125 3.25 -22.17 5.92
C ALA A 125 3.90 -21.09 6.83
N VAL A 126 3.12 -20.03 7.11
CA VAL A 126 3.50 -19.06 8.14
C VAL A 126 3.14 -19.65 9.50
N PRO A 127 4.04 -19.62 10.49
CA PRO A 127 3.76 -20.10 11.84
C PRO A 127 2.53 -19.41 12.47
N VAL A 128 1.71 -20.17 13.20
CA VAL A 128 0.51 -19.64 13.86
C VAL A 128 0.83 -18.46 14.79
N ALA A 129 1.95 -18.55 15.51
CA ALA A 129 2.41 -17.46 16.38
C ALA A 129 2.70 -16.16 15.60
N ASP A 130 3.25 -16.27 14.39
CA ASP A 130 3.54 -15.11 13.54
C ASP A 130 2.25 -14.55 12.91
N LEU A 131 1.29 -15.41 12.52
CA LEU A 131 -0.05 -14.96 12.10
C LEU A 131 -0.75 -14.20 13.24
N GLY A 132 -0.67 -14.68 14.48
CA GLY A 132 -1.19 -13.99 15.65
C GLY A 132 -0.52 -12.63 15.91
N ARG A 133 0.79 -12.50 15.60
CA ARG A 133 1.49 -11.20 15.67
C ARG A 133 0.99 -10.22 14.61
N LEU A 134 0.70 -10.69 13.38
CA LEU A 134 0.11 -9.85 12.32
C LEU A 134 -1.30 -9.40 12.71
N GLU A 135 -2.11 -10.30 13.27
CA GLU A 135 -3.45 -9.97 13.76
C GLU A 135 -3.39 -8.96 14.91
N GLY A 136 -2.46 -9.15 15.85
CA GLY A 136 -2.23 -8.17 16.92
C GLY A 136 -1.80 -6.80 16.43
N ALA A 137 -1.04 -6.74 15.33
CA ALA A 137 -0.58 -5.51 14.71
C ALA A 137 -1.67 -4.78 13.93
N SER A 138 -2.74 -5.47 13.48
CA SER A 138 -3.81 -4.89 12.66
C SER A 138 -4.84 -4.06 13.43
N ARG A 139 -4.80 -4.04 14.75
CA ARG A 139 -5.83 -3.44 15.61
C ARG A 139 -5.92 -1.92 15.41
N GLN A 140 -6.99 -1.51 14.72
CA GLN A 140 -7.45 -0.13 14.56
C GLN A 140 -8.99 -0.12 14.64
N GLU A 141 -9.56 0.92 15.23
CA GLU A 141 -11.01 1.06 15.33
C GLU A 141 -11.66 1.13 13.94
N GLY A 142 -12.77 0.39 13.76
CA GLY A 142 -13.51 0.33 12.51
C GLY A 142 -12.81 -0.40 11.36
N VAL A 143 -11.69 -1.09 11.64
CA VAL A 143 -10.93 -1.86 10.66
C VAL A 143 -11.02 -3.35 10.98
N GLY A 144 -11.52 -4.13 10.02
CA GLY A 144 -11.52 -5.59 10.08
C GLY A 144 -10.26 -6.16 9.43
N PHE A 145 -9.76 -7.26 10.00
CA PHE A 145 -8.62 -8.01 9.48
C PHE A 145 -8.96 -9.50 9.44
N HIS A 146 -8.88 -10.09 8.24
CA HIS A 146 -9.27 -11.49 8.01
C HIS A 146 -8.09 -12.24 7.40
N LEU A 147 -7.73 -13.37 8.02
CA LEU A 147 -6.71 -14.29 7.52
C LEU A 147 -7.36 -15.55 6.93
N PHE A 148 -6.87 -15.96 5.77
CA PHE A 148 -7.28 -17.18 5.07
C PHE A 148 -6.04 -18.04 4.90
N THR A 149 -5.98 -19.16 5.62
CA THR A 149 -4.88 -20.14 5.57
C THR A 149 -5.35 -21.50 5.04
N ASP A 150 -6.65 -21.75 5.08
CA ASP A 150 -7.26 -22.97 4.56
C ASP A 150 -7.40 -22.88 3.03
N PRO A 151 -6.84 -23.85 2.27
CA PRO A 151 -6.99 -23.90 0.81
C PRO A 151 -8.44 -23.86 0.33
N GLY A 152 -9.38 -24.51 1.06
CA GLY A 152 -10.80 -24.50 0.72
C GLY A 152 -11.44 -23.10 0.81
N ARG A 153 -10.89 -22.21 1.64
CA ARG A 153 -11.32 -20.81 1.75
C ARG A 153 -10.56 -19.88 0.82
N ILE A 154 -9.36 -20.28 0.40
CA ILE A 154 -8.52 -19.49 -0.54
C ILE A 154 -9.00 -19.67 -1.98
N GLU A 155 -9.37 -20.89 -2.39
CA GLU A 155 -9.72 -21.17 -3.79
C GLU A 155 -10.88 -20.31 -4.32
N PRO A 156 -12.00 -20.10 -3.58
CA PRO A 156 -13.02 -19.16 -4.02
C PRO A 156 -12.52 -17.72 -4.19
N LEU A 157 -11.59 -17.27 -3.35
CA LEU A 157 -11.01 -15.92 -3.49
C LEU A 157 -10.15 -15.76 -4.74
N ILE A 158 -9.57 -16.86 -5.24
CA ILE A 158 -8.84 -16.84 -6.51
C ILE A 158 -9.79 -16.49 -7.66
N GLU A 159 -10.99 -17.04 -7.68
CA GLU A 159 -11.99 -16.75 -8.73
C GLU A 159 -12.35 -15.25 -8.76
N TRP A 160 -12.52 -14.63 -7.59
CA TRP A 160 -12.74 -13.18 -7.47
C TRP A 160 -11.57 -12.36 -8.00
N VAL A 161 -10.34 -12.77 -7.70
CA VAL A 161 -9.14 -12.11 -8.21
C VAL A 161 -9.01 -12.29 -9.73
N GLU A 162 -9.31 -13.47 -10.26
CA GLU A 162 -9.32 -13.72 -11.70
C GLU A 162 -10.36 -12.86 -12.41
N GLU A 163 -11.57 -12.77 -11.88
CA GLU A 163 -12.64 -11.95 -12.45
C GLU A 163 -12.28 -10.45 -12.40
N GLY A 164 -11.71 -9.96 -11.29
CA GLY A 164 -11.22 -8.60 -11.20
C GLY A 164 -10.16 -8.29 -12.28
N ASN A 165 -9.21 -9.22 -12.49
CA ASN A 165 -8.23 -9.10 -13.58
C ASN A 165 -8.90 -9.08 -14.97
N ARG A 166 -9.90 -9.94 -15.20
CA ARG A 166 -10.60 -9.96 -16.50
C ARG A 166 -11.29 -8.62 -16.76
N ARG A 167 -12.03 -8.07 -15.76
CA ARG A 167 -12.71 -6.77 -15.90
C ARG A 167 -11.73 -5.64 -16.15
N GLN A 168 -10.67 -5.53 -15.32
CA GLN A 168 -9.67 -4.47 -15.45
C GLN A 168 -8.92 -4.53 -16.80
N PHE A 169 -8.39 -5.69 -17.17
CA PHE A 169 -7.61 -5.82 -18.41
C PHE A 169 -8.47 -5.85 -19.67
N SER A 170 -9.79 -5.92 -19.58
CA SER A 170 -10.72 -5.71 -20.68
C SER A 170 -11.10 -4.25 -20.88
N ASP A 171 -10.81 -3.38 -19.92
CA ASP A 171 -11.08 -1.94 -20.00
C ASP A 171 -9.87 -1.19 -20.60
N PRO A 172 -10.02 -0.57 -21.79
CA PRO A 172 -8.95 0.23 -22.38
C PRO A 172 -8.51 1.41 -21.51
N ALA A 173 -9.42 2.03 -20.74
CA ALA A 173 -9.09 3.14 -19.86
C ALA A 173 -8.17 2.69 -18.71
N PHE A 174 -8.44 1.51 -18.15
CA PHE A 174 -7.55 0.89 -17.15
C PHE A 174 -6.15 0.63 -17.73
N LEU A 175 -6.07 0.05 -18.93
CA LEU A 175 -4.77 -0.22 -19.55
C LEU A 175 -3.98 1.07 -19.83
N ASP A 176 -4.64 2.12 -20.29
CA ASP A 176 -3.99 3.41 -20.54
C ASP A 176 -3.48 4.04 -19.23
N GLU A 177 -4.27 3.99 -18.16
CA GLU A 177 -3.85 4.47 -16.85
C GLU A 177 -2.68 3.64 -16.29
N LEU A 178 -2.78 2.31 -16.32
CA LEU A 178 -1.70 1.42 -15.88
C LEU A 178 -0.40 1.68 -16.64
N ILE A 179 -0.44 1.76 -17.96
CA ILE A 179 0.72 2.01 -18.82
C ILE A 179 1.35 3.38 -18.51
N ARG A 180 0.57 4.38 -18.15
CA ARG A 180 1.05 5.70 -17.72
C ARG A 180 1.95 5.58 -16.49
N TRP A 181 1.62 4.69 -15.57
CA TRP A 181 2.35 4.48 -14.33
C TRP A 181 3.44 3.41 -14.39
N ILE A 182 3.61 2.68 -15.48
CA ILE A 182 4.74 1.74 -15.65
C ILE A 182 6.01 2.50 -16.07
N ARG A 183 7.13 2.12 -15.46
CA ARG A 183 8.48 2.58 -15.81
C ARG A 183 9.24 1.42 -16.44
N PHE A 184 9.32 1.44 -17.77
CA PHE A 184 9.80 0.32 -18.59
C PHE A 184 11.32 0.16 -18.63
N ASN A 185 12.07 1.19 -18.23
CA ASN A 185 13.52 1.20 -18.32
C ASN A 185 14.18 2.08 -17.24
N PRO A 186 15.50 1.88 -16.98
CA PRO A 186 16.22 2.66 -15.98
C PRO A 186 16.25 4.17 -16.22
N GLY A 187 16.14 4.62 -17.47
CA GLY A 187 16.08 6.06 -17.80
C GLY A 187 14.83 6.72 -17.23
N GLU A 188 13.66 6.07 -17.43
CA GLU A 188 12.40 6.55 -16.86
C GLU A 188 12.40 6.50 -15.32
N ILE A 189 12.97 5.42 -14.74
CA ILE A 189 13.06 5.27 -13.28
C ILE A 189 13.87 6.42 -12.67
N ARG A 190 15.05 6.75 -13.23
CA ARG A 190 15.87 7.85 -12.72
C ARG A 190 15.22 9.21 -12.88
N LYS A 191 14.46 9.42 -13.97
CA LYS A 191 13.83 10.71 -14.28
C LYS A 191 12.60 10.98 -13.43
N LEU A 192 11.76 9.95 -13.19
CA LEU A 192 10.41 10.12 -12.63
C LEU A 192 10.33 9.71 -11.14
N GLN A 193 11.18 8.80 -10.71
CA GLN A 193 11.29 8.30 -9.32
C GLN A 193 9.96 7.87 -8.68
N ASP A 194 9.02 7.42 -9.51
CA ASP A 194 7.67 6.96 -9.16
C ASP A 194 7.26 5.77 -10.03
N GLY A 195 6.01 5.35 -9.89
CA GLY A 195 5.40 4.33 -10.73
C GLY A 195 5.86 2.90 -10.44
N LEU A 196 5.31 1.98 -11.20
CA LEU A 196 5.63 0.56 -11.17
C LEU A 196 6.86 0.30 -12.04
N THR A 197 8.02 0.02 -11.44
CA THR A 197 9.23 -0.24 -12.20
C THR A 197 9.24 -1.65 -12.79
N HIS A 198 9.75 -1.82 -14.01
CA HIS A 198 9.89 -3.12 -14.63
C HIS A 198 10.59 -4.14 -13.71
N ALA A 199 11.63 -3.70 -13.00
CA ALA A 199 12.40 -4.54 -12.09
C ALA A 199 11.57 -5.01 -10.88
N ALA A 200 10.77 -4.13 -10.25
CA ALA A 200 9.88 -4.49 -9.15
C ALA A 200 8.68 -5.36 -9.59
N MET A 201 8.38 -5.38 -10.88
CA MET A 201 7.41 -6.30 -11.49
C MET A 201 8.03 -7.61 -11.96
N GLY A 202 9.35 -7.76 -11.90
CA GLY A 202 10.06 -8.93 -12.41
C GLY A 202 10.10 -9.02 -13.94
N LEU A 203 9.96 -7.88 -14.62
CA LEU A 203 9.96 -7.77 -16.08
C LEU A 203 11.32 -7.29 -16.61
N PRO A 204 11.69 -7.64 -17.85
CA PRO A 204 12.89 -7.11 -18.47
C PRO A 204 12.76 -5.62 -18.76
N SER A 205 13.91 -4.94 -18.82
CA SER A 205 13.97 -3.57 -19.31
C SER A 205 13.77 -3.52 -20.82
N VAL A 206 12.84 -2.66 -21.26
CA VAL A 206 12.57 -2.45 -22.68
C VAL A 206 12.36 -0.96 -22.99
N PRO A 207 12.57 -0.51 -24.24
CA PRO A 207 12.14 0.83 -24.64
C PRO A 207 10.63 1.04 -24.43
N ARG A 208 10.22 2.27 -24.07
CA ARG A 208 8.83 2.58 -23.73
C ARG A 208 7.84 2.18 -24.84
N TRP A 209 8.18 2.44 -26.11
CA TRP A 209 7.31 2.09 -27.22
C TRP A 209 7.04 0.58 -27.32
N LEU A 210 8.08 -0.25 -27.06
CA LEU A 210 7.95 -1.71 -27.07
C LEU A 210 7.16 -2.20 -25.86
N GLY A 211 7.41 -1.61 -24.67
CA GLY A 211 6.63 -1.92 -23.46
C GLY A 211 5.14 -1.62 -23.64
N ARG A 212 4.80 -0.47 -24.22
CA ARG A 212 3.40 -0.11 -24.57
C ARG A 212 2.79 -1.10 -25.56
N PHE A 213 3.51 -1.48 -26.59
CA PHE A 213 3.05 -2.46 -27.57
C PHE A 213 2.77 -3.82 -26.90
N ILE A 214 3.70 -4.32 -26.07
CA ILE A 214 3.54 -5.59 -25.33
C ILE A 214 2.29 -5.52 -24.43
N MET A 215 2.17 -4.47 -23.61
CA MET A 215 1.04 -4.31 -22.71
C MET A 215 -0.30 -4.22 -23.45
N GLY A 216 -0.36 -3.46 -24.53
CA GLY A 216 -1.60 -3.24 -25.28
C GLY A 216 -2.00 -4.34 -26.25
N LYS A 217 -1.08 -5.23 -26.64
CA LYS A 217 -1.34 -6.24 -27.69
C LYS A 217 -1.09 -7.69 -27.27
N LEU A 218 -0.15 -7.92 -26.36
CA LEU A 218 0.26 -9.27 -25.97
C LEU A 218 -0.22 -9.68 -24.57
N VAL A 219 -0.46 -8.71 -23.71
CA VAL A 219 -1.04 -8.97 -22.38
C VAL A 219 -2.55 -9.11 -22.52
N THR A 220 -3.08 -10.26 -22.16
CA THR A 220 -4.52 -10.55 -22.25
C THR A 220 -5.16 -10.67 -20.87
N PRO A 221 -6.46 -10.35 -20.70
CA PRO A 221 -7.19 -10.54 -19.45
C PRO A 221 -7.01 -11.93 -18.87
N GLY A 222 -7.16 -12.97 -19.68
CA GLY A 222 -7.00 -14.36 -19.26
C GLY A 222 -5.57 -14.73 -18.85
N SER A 223 -4.53 -14.13 -19.45
CA SER A 223 -3.15 -14.36 -19.03
C SER A 223 -2.85 -13.75 -17.66
N GLN A 224 -3.40 -12.56 -17.37
CA GLN A 224 -3.24 -11.90 -16.08
C GLN A 224 -4.01 -12.63 -14.98
N ALA A 225 -5.25 -13.05 -15.25
CA ALA A 225 -6.04 -13.86 -14.34
C ALA A 225 -5.27 -15.13 -13.91
N ARG A 226 -4.81 -15.93 -14.90
CA ARG A 226 -4.02 -17.15 -14.60
C ARG A 226 -2.69 -16.85 -13.86
N SER A 227 -2.05 -15.72 -14.12
CA SER A 227 -0.83 -15.32 -13.43
C SER A 227 -1.11 -15.01 -11.97
N ALA A 228 -2.19 -14.29 -11.68
CA ALA A 228 -2.62 -13.99 -10.32
C ALA A 228 -3.01 -15.26 -9.54
N ALA A 229 -3.76 -16.16 -10.16
CA ALA A 229 -4.12 -17.45 -9.55
C ALA A 229 -2.88 -18.28 -9.18
N ARG A 230 -1.89 -18.39 -10.08
CA ARG A 230 -0.62 -19.08 -9.76
C ARG A 230 0.14 -18.41 -8.62
N ALA A 231 0.14 -17.07 -8.59
CA ALA A 231 0.80 -16.32 -7.52
C ALA A 231 0.14 -16.59 -6.16
N ILE A 232 -1.21 -16.63 -6.10
CA ILE A 232 -1.94 -16.95 -4.87
C ILE A 232 -1.69 -18.41 -4.45
N ARG A 233 -1.76 -19.37 -5.36
CA ARG A 233 -1.50 -20.79 -5.06
C ARG A 233 -0.07 -21.08 -4.57
N SER A 234 0.89 -20.18 -4.87
CA SER A 234 2.25 -20.26 -4.32
C SER A 234 2.39 -19.65 -2.92
N SER A 235 1.32 -19.08 -2.37
CA SER A 235 1.35 -18.31 -1.12
C SER A 235 0.92 -19.16 0.08
N ALA A 236 1.36 -18.77 1.27
CA ALA A 236 0.99 -19.45 2.52
C ALA A 236 -0.40 -19.04 3.03
N ALA A 237 -0.82 -17.81 2.73
CA ALA A 237 -2.08 -17.25 3.22
C ALA A 237 -2.52 -16.06 2.36
N LEU A 238 -3.80 -15.69 2.50
CA LEU A 238 -4.34 -14.39 2.11
C LEU A 238 -4.71 -13.60 3.34
N MET A 239 -4.60 -12.26 3.26
CA MET A 239 -5.13 -11.33 4.25
C MET A 239 -6.01 -10.31 3.56
N LEU A 240 -7.17 -10.03 4.17
CA LEU A 240 -8.14 -9.04 3.71
C LEU A 240 -8.34 -8.00 4.80
N PHE A 241 -8.23 -6.73 4.43
CA PHE A 241 -8.59 -5.60 5.30
C PHE A 241 -9.93 -5.03 4.85
N THR A 242 -10.77 -4.76 5.82
CA THR A 242 -12.10 -4.16 5.61
C THR A 242 -12.27 -2.90 6.44
N SER A 243 -13.13 -1.99 6.01
CA SER A 243 -13.52 -0.81 6.79
C SER A 243 -15.02 -0.70 6.87
N GLU A 244 -15.55 -0.42 8.06
CA GLU A 244 -16.96 -0.14 8.28
C GLU A 244 -17.36 1.25 7.76
N ARG A 245 -16.39 2.15 7.59
CA ARG A 245 -16.57 3.51 7.13
C ARG A 245 -16.05 3.68 5.71
N PRO A 246 -16.92 3.93 4.71
CA PRO A 246 -16.51 4.19 3.33
C PRO A 246 -16.18 5.68 3.11
N ASP A 247 -15.31 6.24 3.96
CA ASP A 247 -14.92 7.64 3.96
C ASP A 247 -13.40 7.79 4.20
N PRO A 248 -12.81 8.98 3.98
CA PRO A 248 -11.38 9.21 4.18
C PRO A 248 -10.85 8.79 5.55
N ARG A 249 -11.63 8.96 6.62
CA ARG A 249 -11.23 8.59 7.98
C ARG A 249 -11.08 7.06 8.13
N GLY A 250 -12.07 6.30 7.64
CA GLY A 250 -12.01 4.84 7.64
C GLY A 250 -10.88 4.31 6.76
N TRP A 251 -10.64 4.93 5.60
CA TRP A 251 -9.56 4.51 4.70
C TRP A 251 -8.16 4.83 5.25
N VAL A 252 -8.00 5.97 5.94
CA VAL A 252 -6.75 6.30 6.64
C VAL A 252 -6.48 5.32 7.78
N SER A 253 -7.50 5.00 8.59
CA SER A 253 -7.38 4.03 9.68
C SER A 253 -6.96 2.65 9.14
N LEU A 254 -7.55 2.22 8.02
CA LEU A 254 -7.17 0.98 7.34
C LEU A 254 -5.73 1.05 6.81
N GLY A 255 -5.31 2.16 6.23
CA GLY A 255 -3.94 2.37 5.74
C GLY A 255 -2.90 2.27 6.86
N ARG A 256 -3.19 2.84 8.03
CA ARG A 256 -2.35 2.73 9.23
C ARG A 256 -2.26 1.29 9.72
N SER A 257 -3.40 0.59 9.79
CA SER A 257 -3.47 -0.83 10.14
C SER A 257 -2.63 -1.69 9.19
N PHE A 258 -2.85 -1.52 7.89
CA PHE A 258 -2.12 -2.26 6.87
C PHE A 258 -0.60 -2.03 6.95
N GLU A 259 -0.14 -0.77 7.06
CA GLU A 259 1.30 -0.49 7.11
C GLU A 259 1.94 -1.09 8.36
N ARG A 260 1.28 -1.03 9.52
CA ARG A 260 1.77 -1.68 10.74
C ARG A 260 1.90 -3.19 10.57
N VAL A 261 0.91 -3.86 9.96
CA VAL A 261 0.97 -5.27 9.63
C VAL A 261 2.11 -5.56 8.64
N ALA A 262 2.28 -4.72 7.61
CA ALA A 262 3.33 -4.88 6.60
C ALA A 262 4.74 -4.70 7.18
N LEU A 263 4.92 -3.77 8.12
CA LEU A 263 6.18 -3.60 8.87
C LEU A 263 6.43 -4.82 9.78
N THR A 264 5.41 -5.28 10.52
CA THR A 264 5.51 -6.49 11.35
C THR A 264 5.86 -7.72 10.50
N ALA A 265 5.20 -7.92 9.37
CA ALA A 265 5.53 -9.00 8.44
C ALA A 265 7.00 -8.91 7.97
N THR A 266 7.50 -7.68 7.74
CA THR A 266 8.88 -7.44 7.34
C THR A 266 9.87 -7.86 8.43
N THR A 267 9.60 -7.59 9.70
CA THR A 267 10.46 -8.05 10.83
C THR A 267 10.48 -9.57 10.97
N LEU A 268 9.47 -10.26 10.47
CA LEU A 268 9.32 -11.72 10.47
C LEU A 268 9.82 -12.38 9.16
N ASP A 269 10.42 -11.60 8.25
CA ASP A 269 10.81 -12.02 6.90
C ASP A 269 9.64 -12.53 6.04
N ILE A 270 8.40 -12.26 6.45
CA ILE A 270 7.18 -12.57 5.68
C ILE A 270 7.01 -11.52 4.59
N LYS A 271 6.86 -11.97 3.36
CA LYS A 271 6.61 -11.13 2.19
C LYS A 271 5.11 -11.01 1.94
N HIS A 272 4.73 -9.88 1.34
CA HIS A 272 3.34 -9.66 0.92
C HIS A 272 3.28 -9.06 -0.49
N ALA A 273 2.15 -9.25 -1.16
CA ALA A 273 1.84 -8.57 -2.41
C ALA A 273 0.33 -8.42 -2.58
N HIS A 274 -0.09 -7.29 -3.15
CA HIS A 274 -1.50 -6.99 -3.41
C HIS A 274 -2.08 -7.92 -4.48
N MET A 275 -3.29 -8.41 -4.24
CA MET A 275 -4.19 -9.12 -5.15
C MET A 275 -5.53 -8.38 -5.19
N ASN A 276 -5.46 -7.06 -5.35
CA ASN A 276 -6.48 -6.10 -4.95
C ASN A 276 -7.60 -5.89 -5.98
N MET A 277 -7.51 -6.55 -7.14
CA MET A 277 -8.43 -6.36 -8.26
C MET A 277 -9.92 -6.46 -7.88
N PRO A 278 -10.37 -7.42 -7.03
CA PRO A 278 -11.77 -7.47 -6.64
C PRO A 278 -12.19 -6.33 -5.71
N CYS A 279 -11.25 -5.70 -5.01
CA CYS A 279 -11.51 -4.54 -4.16
C CYS A 279 -11.52 -3.22 -4.95
N GLU A 280 -10.79 -3.16 -6.09
CA GLU A 280 -10.66 -1.98 -6.94
C GLU A 280 -11.83 -1.80 -7.91
N VAL A 281 -12.52 -2.87 -8.30
CA VAL A 281 -13.70 -2.82 -9.18
C VAL A 281 -14.97 -2.64 -8.32
N PRO A 282 -15.65 -1.46 -8.34
CA PRO A 282 -16.72 -1.16 -7.38
C PRO A 282 -17.85 -2.19 -7.34
N ALA A 283 -18.34 -2.64 -8.50
CA ALA A 283 -19.38 -3.66 -8.56
C ALA A 283 -18.92 -5.00 -7.98
N LEU A 284 -17.67 -5.40 -8.27
CA LEU A 284 -17.09 -6.65 -7.79
C LEU A 284 -16.79 -6.58 -6.28
N ARG A 285 -16.37 -5.44 -5.78
CA ARG A 285 -16.16 -5.16 -4.35
C ARG A 285 -17.45 -5.39 -3.56
N GLU A 286 -18.58 -4.90 -4.08
CA GLU A 286 -19.88 -5.08 -3.44
C GLU A 286 -20.36 -6.54 -3.50
N GLU A 287 -20.12 -7.24 -4.59
CA GLU A 287 -20.39 -8.66 -4.73
C GLU A 287 -19.56 -9.49 -3.74
N LEU A 288 -18.25 -9.19 -3.63
CA LEU A 288 -17.33 -9.82 -2.68
C LEU A 288 -17.75 -9.56 -1.21
N ARG A 289 -18.19 -8.33 -0.90
CA ARG A 289 -18.70 -7.96 0.43
C ARG A 289 -19.85 -8.88 0.85
N ARG A 290 -20.81 -9.09 -0.06
CA ARG A 290 -21.95 -9.99 0.19
C ARG A 290 -21.54 -11.45 0.29
N HIS A 291 -20.65 -11.92 -0.58
CA HIS A 291 -20.15 -13.29 -0.57
C HIS A 291 -19.42 -13.65 0.72
N LEU A 292 -18.66 -12.72 1.28
CA LEU A 292 -17.94 -12.91 2.53
C LEU A 292 -18.75 -12.56 3.79
N GLU A 293 -20.02 -12.18 3.62
CA GLU A 293 -20.95 -11.84 4.73
C GLU A 293 -20.39 -10.73 5.65
N LEU A 294 -19.73 -9.72 5.07
CA LEU A 294 -19.03 -8.68 5.83
C LEU A 294 -19.96 -7.63 6.46
N GLY A 295 -21.29 -7.75 6.30
CA GLY A 295 -22.24 -6.78 6.85
C GLY A 295 -22.03 -5.37 6.24
N ALA A 296 -21.76 -4.37 7.09
CA ALA A 296 -21.48 -3.00 6.68
C ALA A 296 -20.03 -2.78 6.25
N ALA A 297 -19.10 -3.69 6.56
CA ALA A 297 -17.69 -3.51 6.27
C ALA A 297 -17.36 -3.75 4.78
N HIS A 298 -16.61 -2.84 4.19
CA HIS A 298 -16.20 -2.90 2.78
C HIS A 298 -14.81 -3.55 2.64
N PRO A 299 -14.62 -4.56 1.76
CA PRO A 299 -13.32 -5.14 1.48
C PRO A 299 -12.49 -4.16 0.62
N LEU A 300 -11.35 -3.71 1.12
CA LEU A 300 -10.56 -2.63 0.50
C LEU A 300 -9.13 -3.03 0.13
N LEU A 301 -8.51 -3.97 0.87
CA LEU A 301 -7.19 -4.49 0.53
C LEU A 301 -7.15 -6.00 0.66
N LEU A 302 -6.87 -6.69 -0.44
CA LEU A 302 -6.60 -8.12 -0.47
C LEU A 302 -5.14 -8.36 -0.83
N LEU A 303 -4.41 -9.09 0.02
CA LEU A 303 -3.00 -9.38 -0.16
C LEU A 303 -2.72 -10.86 0.06
N ARG A 304 -1.67 -11.34 -0.58
CA ARG A 304 -1.10 -12.67 -0.33
C ARG A 304 0.12 -12.58 0.56
N LEU A 305 0.37 -13.60 1.37
CA LEU A 305 1.48 -13.73 2.32
C LEU A 305 2.33 -14.98 2.02
N GLY A 306 3.60 -14.94 2.35
CA GLY A 306 4.50 -16.09 2.26
C GLY A 306 5.97 -15.68 2.25
N TYR A 307 6.84 -16.61 1.86
CA TYR A 307 8.28 -16.39 1.86
C TYR A 307 8.84 -16.40 0.45
N ALA A 308 9.75 -15.47 0.18
CA ALA A 308 10.46 -15.38 -1.09
C ALA A 308 11.73 -14.55 -0.94
N LYS A 309 12.66 -14.68 -1.89
CA LYS A 309 13.79 -13.75 -2.00
C LYS A 309 13.27 -12.34 -2.31
N PRO A 310 13.92 -11.29 -1.78
CA PRO A 310 13.52 -9.92 -2.07
C PRO A 310 13.60 -9.60 -3.58
N MET A 311 12.88 -8.57 -3.99
CA MET A 311 12.92 -8.01 -5.34
C MET A 311 13.54 -6.61 -5.33
N PRO A 312 13.94 -6.07 -6.48
CA PRO A 312 14.36 -4.68 -6.58
C PRO A 312 13.26 -3.73 -6.06
N ARG A 313 13.68 -2.68 -5.37
CA ARG A 313 12.75 -1.70 -4.79
C ARG A 313 12.34 -0.66 -5.81
N SER A 314 11.12 -0.18 -5.70
CA SER A 314 10.69 1.01 -6.41
C SER A 314 11.28 2.26 -5.75
N PRO A 315 11.72 3.24 -6.53
CA PRO A 315 12.24 4.51 -6.02
C PRO A 315 11.15 5.32 -5.32
N ARG A 316 11.58 6.38 -4.67
CA ARG A 316 10.70 7.42 -4.12
C ARG A 316 11.13 8.78 -4.67
N ARG A 317 10.16 9.68 -4.75
CA ARG A 317 10.39 11.09 -5.13
C ARG A 317 11.28 11.74 -4.08
N PRO A 318 12.16 12.66 -4.50
CA PRO A 318 12.97 13.45 -3.59
C PRO A 318 12.10 14.24 -2.60
N LEU A 319 12.59 14.46 -1.37
CA LEU A 319 11.83 15.21 -0.38
C LEU A 319 11.46 16.63 -0.84
N GLU A 320 12.34 17.24 -1.64
CA GLU A 320 12.14 18.58 -2.19
C GLU A 320 10.91 18.70 -3.09
N GLU A 321 10.46 17.59 -3.68
CA GLU A 321 9.26 17.52 -4.51
C GLU A 321 7.97 17.26 -3.74
N VAL A 322 8.08 16.67 -2.54
CA VAL A 322 6.93 16.28 -1.72
C VAL A 322 6.75 17.17 -0.50
N VAL A 323 7.75 17.97 -0.13
CA VAL A 323 7.65 18.96 0.95
C VAL A 323 7.22 20.31 0.35
N VAL A 324 6.07 20.79 0.77
CA VAL A 324 5.58 22.12 0.38
C VAL A 324 5.92 23.14 1.47
N LYS A 325 6.25 24.35 1.06
CA LYS A 325 6.40 25.47 2.02
C LYS A 325 5.01 25.73 2.59
N GLY A 326 4.90 25.73 3.91
CA GLY A 326 3.65 26.12 4.58
C GLY A 326 3.17 27.47 4.04
N SER A 327 1.92 27.55 3.66
CA SER A 327 1.26 28.84 3.42
C SER A 327 1.34 29.62 4.72
N ARG A 328 1.94 30.81 4.68
CA ARG A 328 1.93 31.76 5.80
C ARG A 328 0.54 32.31 6.00
#